data_297b0210d47ec55af564605c506a3b6a
#
_entry.id   297b0210d47ec55af564605c506a3b6a
#
_cell.length_a   1.000
_cell.length_b   1.000
_cell.length_c   1.000
_cell.angle_alpha   90.00
_cell.angle_beta   90.00
_cell.angle_gamma   90.00
#
_symmetry.space_group_name_H-M   'P 1'
#
loop_
_entity.id
_entity.type
_entity.pdbx_description
1 polymer ?
#
loop_
_entity_poly.entity_id
_entity_poly.type
_entity_poly.pdbx_seq_one_letter_code
_entity_poly.pdbx_strand_id
1 'polypeptide(L)'
;MSAIANSAVLVRLNISVWGASKRNKELEHEVARNKKADPQAMRMYDNLMVGSTGHRDVQRHAAQSRLWHTGLTLPWDERGYRLCPTSLFIDYKSQHNVKRATFDRLVDTFRVKYLGYRETAKEYRGDIFNELDYPPLAEVMEKFCWNFTVAPVPQSGHLYVDLPEQELEEVRTSCDQEVERKIAEASKENEKRLLKDCLLYTSDAAD
;
A
#
# COMPACT_ATOMS: atom_id res chain seq x y z
N MET A 1 -6.23 -32.46 4.11
CA MET A 1 -6.43 -31.24 3.27
C MET A 1 -7.13 -30.19 4.12
N SER A 2 -6.49 -29.06 4.35
CA SER A 2 -7.09 -27.98 5.14
C SER A 2 -8.33 -27.44 4.40
N ALA A 3 -9.51 -27.47 5.02
CA ALA A 3 -10.74 -26.93 4.46
C ALA A 3 -10.62 -25.44 4.08
N ILE A 4 -9.69 -24.73 4.71
CA ILE A 4 -9.44 -23.31 4.49
C ILE A 4 -8.72 -23.03 3.16
N ALA A 5 -7.87 -23.94 2.67
CA ALA A 5 -7.19 -23.76 1.39
C ALA A 5 -8.16 -23.68 0.20
N ASN A 6 -9.34 -24.26 0.31
CA ASN A 6 -10.41 -24.19 -0.69
C ASN A 6 -11.40 -23.03 -0.41
N SER A 7 -11.32 -22.41 0.76
CA SER A 7 -12.25 -21.37 1.21
C SER A 7 -11.67 -19.97 1.16
N ALA A 8 -10.43 -19.80 0.68
CA ALA A 8 -9.77 -18.51 0.59
C ALA A 8 -8.81 -18.44 -0.59
N VAL A 9 -8.52 -17.22 -1.01
CA VAL A 9 -7.48 -16.89 -2.00
C VAL A 9 -6.52 -15.87 -1.41
N LEU A 10 -5.30 -15.86 -1.92
CA LEU A 10 -4.33 -14.84 -1.58
C LEU A 10 -4.46 -13.67 -2.55
N VAL A 11 -4.53 -12.47 -2.02
CA VAL A 11 -4.60 -11.22 -2.80
C VAL A 11 -3.49 -10.29 -2.36
N ARG A 12 -2.89 -9.59 -3.32
CA ARG A 12 -1.90 -8.55 -3.05
C ARG A 12 -2.26 -7.31 -3.84
N LEU A 13 -2.36 -6.17 -3.14
CA LEU A 13 -2.58 -4.87 -3.74
C LEU A 13 -1.35 -3.99 -3.46
N ASN A 14 -0.66 -3.61 -4.51
CA ASN A 14 0.45 -2.67 -4.45
C ASN A 14 0.10 -1.42 -5.26
N ILE A 15 0.00 -0.28 -4.57
CA ILE A 15 -0.28 1.01 -5.19
C ILE A 15 0.92 1.91 -4.93
N SER A 16 1.51 2.47 -5.96
CA SER A 16 2.52 3.51 -5.84
C SER A 16 2.01 4.84 -6.35
N VAL A 17 2.47 5.91 -5.74
CA VAL A 17 2.13 7.29 -6.09
C VAL A 17 3.39 8.12 -5.98
N TRP A 18 3.59 9.04 -6.90
CA TRP A 18 4.70 9.98 -6.81
C TRP A 18 4.63 10.78 -5.49
N GLY A 19 5.73 10.78 -4.73
CA GLY A 19 5.79 11.48 -3.44
C GLY A 19 5.81 13.00 -3.55
N ALA A 20 6.20 13.53 -4.73
CA ALA A 20 6.31 14.95 -5.00
C ALA A 20 7.11 15.73 -3.93
N SER A 21 8.16 15.12 -3.40
CA SER A 21 9.02 15.71 -2.38
C SER A 21 10.49 15.63 -2.79
N LYS A 22 11.26 16.65 -2.46
CA LYS A 22 12.71 16.71 -2.66
C LYS A 22 13.38 17.13 -1.36
N ARG A 23 14.47 16.43 -0.99
CA ARG A 23 15.26 16.82 0.18
C ARG A 23 15.98 18.14 -0.08
N ASN A 24 15.83 19.10 0.83
CA ASN A 24 16.47 20.42 0.77
C ASN A 24 17.63 20.49 1.75
N LYS A 25 18.83 20.12 1.28
CA LYS A 25 20.04 20.12 2.10
C LYS A 25 20.52 21.53 2.45
N GLU A 26 20.28 22.50 1.59
CA GLU A 26 20.68 23.89 1.82
C GLU A 26 19.92 24.47 3.00
N LEU A 27 18.60 24.26 3.02
CA LEU A 27 17.75 24.67 4.13
C LEU A 27 18.08 23.91 5.42
N GLU A 28 18.44 22.60 5.34
CA GLU A 28 18.93 21.83 6.50
C GLU A 28 20.15 22.50 7.13
N HIS A 29 21.14 22.88 6.32
CA HIS A 29 22.36 23.55 6.80
C HIS A 29 22.10 24.95 7.33
N GLU A 30 21.20 25.69 6.71
CA GLU A 30 20.84 27.04 7.18
C GLU A 30 20.16 26.98 8.54
N VAL A 31 19.13 26.14 8.67
CA VAL A 31 18.41 25.96 9.95
C VAL A 31 19.32 25.42 11.04
N ALA A 32 20.20 24.47 10.72
CA ALA A 32 21.17 23.93 11.67
C ALA A 32 22.11 25.03 12.21
N ARG A 33 22.66 25.88 11.33
CA ARG A 33 23.47 27.01 11.73
C ARG A 33 22.71 27.97 12.65
N ASN A 34 21.49 28.34 12.27
CA ASN A 34 20.66 29.27 13.04
C ASN A 34 20.28 28.70 14.43
N LYS A 35 20.13 27.40 14.54
CA LYS A 35 19.78 26.68 15.78
C LYS A 35 20.99 26.15 16.55
N LYS A 36 22.23 26.34 16.04
CA LYS A 36 23.48 25.78 16.61
C LYS A 36 23.39 24.26 16.78
N ALA A 37 22.78 23.58 15.81
CA ALA A 37 22.57 22.14 15.80
C ALA A 37 23.44 21.47 14.72
N ASP A 38 23.62 20.15 14.82
CA ASP A 38 24.21 19.36 13.75
C ASP A 38 23.19 19.20 12.59
N PRO A 39 23.59 19.46 11.32
CA PRO A 39 22.71 19.24 10.18
C PRO A 39 22.14 17.81 10.07
N GLN A 40 22.84 16.80 10.63
CA GLN A 40 22.36 15.41 10.65
C GLN A 40 21.19 15.19 11.63
N ALA A 41 20.95 16.12 12.55
CA ALA A 41 19.87 16.02 13.53
C ALA A 41 18.47 16.24 12.90
N MET A 42 18.41 16.73 11.64
CA MET A 42 17.14 17.03 10.99
C MET A 42 17.16 16.66 9.50
N ARG A 43 16.00 16.49 8.92
CA ARG A 43 15.81 16.36 7.45
C ARG A 43 14.65 17.23 7.02
N MET A 44 14.89 18.07 6.01
CA MET A 44 13.89 18.96 5.46
C MET A 44 13.53 18.56 4.03
N TYR A 45 12.26 18.61 3.71
CA TYR A 45 11.75 18.23 2.40
C TYR A 45 10.86 19.34 1.84
N ASP A 46 11.12 19.72 0.62
CA ASP A 46 10.26 20.60 -0.15
C ASP A 46 9.06 19.80 -0.68
N ASN A 47 7.88 20.39 -0.60
CA ASN A 47 6.70 19.88 -1.28
C ASN A 47 6.65 20.48 -2.70
N LEU A 48 6.92 19.65 -3.71
CA LEU A 48 6.96 20.08 -5.11
C LEU A 48 5.56 20.35 -5.68
N MET A 49 4.49 19.78 -5.11
CA MET A 49 3.12 19.92 -5.59
C MET A 49 2.23 20.68 -4.60
N VAL A 50 2.81 21.67 -3.90
CA VAL A 50 2.06 22.57 -3.03
C VAL A 50 0.94 23.26 -3.83
N GLY A 51 -0.26 23.35 -3.26
CA GLY A 51 -1.44 23.90 -3.95
C GLY A 51 -2.13 22.95 -4.94
N SER A 52 -1.49 21.84 -5.33
CA SER A 52 -2.08 20.87 -6.25
C SER A 52 -3.16 20.03 -5.56
N THR A 53 -4.41 20.23 -5.94
CA THR A 53 -5.53 19.40 -5.48
C THR A 53 -5.47 18.01 -6.11
N GLY A 54 -5.14 17.90 -7.39
CA GLY A 54 -5.12 16.62 -8.12
C GLY A 54 -4.10 15.63 -7.56
N HIS A 55 -2.89 16.08 -7.23
CA HIS A 55 -1.90 15.20 -6.60
C HIS A 55 -2.38 14.67 -5.25
N ARG A 56 -2.93 15.55 -4.41
CA ARG A 56 -3.50 15.20 -3.11
C ARG A 56 -4.68 14.23 -3.23
N ASP A 57 -5.52 14.37 -4.25
CA ASP A 57 -6.65 13.48 -4.49
C ASP A 57 -6.19 12.06 -4.86
N VAL A 58 -5.16 11.92 -5.71
CA VAL A 58 -4.54 10.61 -6.01
C VAL A 58 -3.97 9.99 -4.73
N GLN A 59 -3.20 10.74 -3.94
CA GLN A 59 -2.61 10.24 -2.69
C GLN A 59 -3.68 9.77 -1.70
N ARG A 60 -4.73 10.56 -1.51
CA ARG A 60 -5.85 10.23 -0.62
C ARG A 60 -6.58 8.97 -1.08
N HIS A 61 -6.89 8.86 -2.38
CA HIS A 61 -7.55 7.68 -2.93
C HIS A 61 -6.69 6.43 -2.79
N ALA A 62 -5.39 6.52 -3.04
CA ALA A 62 -4.46 5.42 -2.84
C ALA A 62 -4.39 4.98 -1.37
N ALA A 63 -4.32 5.92 -0.42
CA ALA A 63 -4.31 5.62 1.01
C ALA A 63 -5.62 4.94 1.45
N GLN A 64 -6.77 5.46 1.05
CA GLN A 64 -8.08 4.87 1.34
C GLN A 64 -8.22 3.47 0.74
N SER A 65 -7.69 3.24 -0.47
CA SER A 65 -7.74 1.95 -1.11
C SER A 65 -6.86 0.90 -0.42
N ARG A 66 -5.71 1.31 0.13
CA ARG A 66 -4.87 0.42 0.96
C ARG A 66 -5.58 0.07 2.27
N LEU A 67 -6.21 1.04 2.94
CA LEU A 67 -6.99 0.80 4.16
C LEU A 67 -8.18 -0.13 3.89
N TRP A 68 -8.91 0.10 2.81
CA TRP A 68 -9.99 -0.79 2.37
C TRP A 68 -9.49 -2.22 2.15
N HIS A 69 -8.37 -2.38 1.42
CA HIS A 69 -7.75 -3.68 1.18
C HIS A 69 -7.39 -4.40 2.49
N THR A 70 -6.73 -3.69 3.40
CA THR A 70 -6.32 -4.28 4.69
C THR A 70 -7.51 -4.57 5.61
N GLY A 71 -8.57 -3.78 5.54
CA GLY A 71 -9.80 -3.97 6.31
C GLY A 71 -10.58 -5.24 5.92
N LEU A 72 -10.60 -5.57 4.62
CA LEU A 72 -11.35 -6.74 4.11
C LEU A 72 -10.54 -8.04 4.06
N THR A 73 -9.25 -7.99 4.36
CA THR A 73 -8.36 -9.14 4.21
C THR A 73 -7.51 -9.32 5.46
N LEU A 74 -7.03 -10.54 5.69
CA LEU A 74 -6.16 -10.88 6.81
C LEU A 74 -4.69 -10.99 6.35
N PRO A 75 -3.71 -10.68 7.20
CA PRO A 75 -2.30 -10.79 6.84
C PRO A 75 -1.94 -12.23 6.51
N TRP A 76 -1.03 -12.42 5.55
CA TRP A 76 -0.52 -13.74 5.17
C TRP A 76 1.00 -13.82 5.22
N ASP A 77 1.69 -12.89 4.56
CA ASP A 77 3.15 -12.88 4.52
C ASP A 77 3.73 -11.45 4.48
N GLU A 78 5.05 -11.37 4.68
CA GLU A 78 5.79 -10.10 4.63
C GLU A 78 5.89 -9.51 3.21
N ARG A 79 5.63 -10.31 2.17
CA ARG A 79 5.62 -9.88 0.76
C ARG A 79 4.33 -9.13 0.40
N GLY A 80 3.42 -9.00 1.36
CA GLY A 80 2.18 -8.25 1.22
C GLY A 80 1.01 -9.04 0.65
N TYR A 81 1.10 -10.37 0.58
CA TYR A 81 -0.06 -11.20 0.32
C TYR A 81 -0.97 -11.23 1.55
N ARG A 82 -2.25 -11.24 1.29
CA ARG A 82 -3.29 -11.24 2.31
C ARG A 82 -4.36 -12.28 1.99
N LEU A 83 -4.92 -12.89 3.00
CA LEU A 83 -5.95 -13.90 2.87
C LEU A 83 -7.32 -13.22 2.67
N CYS A 84 -8.01 -13.60 1.61
CA CYS A 84 -9.37 -13.16 1.30
C CYS A 84 -10.29 -14.39 1.22
N PRO A 85 -11.34 -14.47 2.06
CA PRO A 85 -12.32 -15.56 1.95
C PRO A 85 -12.99 -15.59 0.57
N THR A 86 -13.19 -16.77 0.00
CA THR A 86 -13.83 -16.93 -1.31
C THR A 86 -15.26 -16.38 -1.33
N SER A 87 -15.97 -16.43 -0.20
CA SER A 87 -17.30 -15.85 -0.05
C SER A 87 -17.34 -14.34 -0.26
N LEU A 88 -16.25 -13.64 0.04
CA LEU A 88 -16.10 -12.19 -0.12
C LEU A 88 -15.39 -11.80 -1.42
N PHE A 89 -14.75 -12.76 -2.10
CA PHE A 89 -13.84 -12.45 -3.19
C PHE A 89 -14.50 -11.78 -4.39
N ILE A 90 -15.74 -12.17 -4.73
CA ILE A 90 -16.48 -11.58 -5.87
C ILE A 90 -16.76 -10.09 -5.61
N ASP A 91 -17.28 -9.77 -4.44
CA ASP A 91 -17.57 -8.38 -4.04
C ASP A 91 -16.28 -7.57 -3.89
N TYR A 92 -15.26 -8.15 -3.28
CA TYR A 92 -13.93 -7.56 -3.20
C TYR A 92 -13.39 -7.22 -4.60
N LYS A 93 -13.46 -8.15 -5.56
CA LYS A 93 -12.99 -7.94 -6.93
C LYS A 93 -13.77 -6.86 -7.66
N SER A 94 -15.07 -6.81 -7.47
CA SER A 94 -15.95 -5.76 -8.03
C SER A 94 -15.54 -4.39 -7.49
N GLN A 95 -15.42 -4.24 -6.18
CA GLN A 95 -14.99 -2.98 -5.55
C GLN A 95 -13.56 -2.59 -5.94
N HIS A 96 -12.64 -3.57 -6.04
CA HIS A 96 -11.30 -3.35 -6.54
C HIS A 96 -11.30 -2.70 -7.93
N ASN A 97 -12.12 -3.22 -8.86
CA ASN A 97 -12.20 -2.69 -10.22
C ASN A 97 -12.70 -1.23 -10.24
N VAL A 98 -13.70 -0.90 -9.42
CA VAL A 98 -14.22 0.47 -9.27
C VAL A 98 -13.13 1.40 -8.71
N LYS A 99 -12.41 0.96 -7.67
CA LYS A 99 -11.31 1.75 -7.07
C LYS A 99 -10.17 1.97 -8.05
N ARG A 100 -9.80 0.95 -8.82
CA ARG A 100 -8.79 1.07 -9.87
C ARG A 100 -9.21 2.08 -10.94
N ALA A 101 -10.41 1.96 -11.47
CA ALA A 101 -10.92 2.90 -12.49
C ALA A 101 -10.93 4.34 -11.96
N THR A 102 -11.25 4.54 -10.67
CA THR A 102 -11.17 5.85 -10.03
C THR A 102 -9.73 6.35 -9.93
N PHE A 103 -8.78 5.48 -9.55
CA PHE A 103 -7.36 5.81 -9.51
C PHE A 103 -6.86 6.26 -10.88
N ASP A 104 -7.12 5.46 -11.92
CA ASP A 104 -6.69 5.74 -13.29
C ASP A 104 -7.24 7.11 -13.76
N ARG A 105 -8.51 7.41 -13.50
CA ARG A 105 -9.14 8.70 -13.82
C ARG A 105 -8.49 9.88 -13.07
N LEU A 106 -8.17 9.71 -11.78
CA LEU A 106 -7.50 10.74 -10.98
C LEU A 106 -6.07 11.00 -11.49
N VAL A 107 -5.35 9.94 -11.84
CA VAL A 107 -4.01 10.04 -12.44
C VAL A 107 -4.05 10.73 -13.79
N ASP A 108 -5.02 10.42 -14.65
CA ASP A 108 -5.23 11.11 -15.93
C ASP A 108 -5.56 12.60 -15.73
N THR A 109 -6.41 12.92 -14.76
CA THR A 109 -6.72 14.32 -14.41
C THR A 109 -5.46 15.06 -13.96
N PHE A 110 -4.63 14.43 -13.12
CA PHE A 110 -3.36 14.97 -12.69
C PHE A 110 -2.40 15.18 -13.88
N ARG A 111 -2.30 14.18 -14.77
CA ARG A 111 -1.46 14.24 -15.97
C ARG A 111 -1.77 15.46 -16.84
N VAL A 112 -3.03 15.69 -17.13
CA VAL A 112 -3.47 16.83 -17.95
C VAL A 112 -3.16 18.18 -17.30
N LYS A 113 -3.24 18.25 -15.96
CA LYS A 113 -3.07 19.49 -15.19
C LYS A 113 -1.65 19.69 -14.65
N TYR A 114 -0.72 18.78 -14.90
CA TYR A 114 0.62 18.80 -14.30
C TYR A 114 1.37 20.12 -14.49
N LEU A 115 1.38 20.67 -15.71
CA LEU A 115 2.03 21.94 -15.99
C LEU A 115 1.39 23.09 -15.20
N GLY A 116 0.06 23.16 -15.14
CA GLY A 116 -0.64 24.14 -14.33
C GLY A 116 -0.35 24.01 -12.84
N TYR A 117 -0.18 22.80 -12.33
CA TYR A 117 0.22 22.59 -10.94
C TYR A 117 1.65 23.04 -10.66
N ARG A 118 2.56 22.94 -11.63
CA ARG A 118 3.92 23.50 -11.52
C ARG A 118 3.91 25.02 -11.41
N GLU A 119 3.09 25.70 -12.23
CA GLU A 119 2.93 27.16 -12.15
C GLU A 119 2.35 27.58 -10.79
N THR A 120 1.30 26.89 -10.31
CA THR A 120 0.79 27.11 -8.96
C THR A 120 1.87 26.91 -7.90
N ALA A 121 2.66 25.83 -8.01
CA ALA A 121 3.74 25.58 -7.06
C ALA A 121 4.82 26.67 -7.09
N LYS A 122 5.09 27.26 -8.26
CA LYS A 122 6.01 28.39 -8.42
C LYS A 122 5.54 29.61 -7.61
N GLU A 123 4.26 29.94 -7.69
CA GLU A 123 3.68 31.03 -6.90
C GLU A 123 3.80 30.79 -5.38
N TYR A 124 3.53 29.56 -4.93
CA TYR A 124 3.62 29.20 -3.49
C TYR A 124 5.05 29.10 -2.98
N ARG A 125 6.00 28.69 -3.80
CA ARG A 125 7.39 28.45 -3.38
C ARG A 125 8.28 29.70 -3.49
N GLY A 126 7.90 30.70 -4.27
CA GLY A 126 8.66 31.93 -4.42
C GLY A 126 10.14 31.66 -4.74
N ASP A 127 11.05 32.23 -3.97
CA ASP A 127 12.51 32.14 -4.19
C ASP A 127 13.11 30.74 -4.02
N ILE A 128 12.40 29.81 -3.36
CA ILE A 128 12.86 28.42 -3.24
C ILE A 128 12.42 27.54 -4.41
N PHE A 129 11.71 28.10 -5.39
CA PHE A 129 11.31 27.39 -6.59
C PHE A 129 12.51 27.16 -7.51
N ASN A 130 12.73 25.91 -7.90
CA ASN A 130 13.71 25.55 -8.90
C ASN A 130 13.07 24.62 -9.92
N GLU A 131 13.07 25.01 -11.18
CA GLU A 131 12.47 24.23 -12.27
C GLU A 131 13.09 22.84 -12.44
N LEU A 132 14.39 22.71 -12.17
CA LEU A 132 15.13 21.44 -12.24
C LEU A 132 14.68 20.40 -11.19
N ASP A 133 13.90 20.84 -10.18
CA ASP A 133 13.33 19.94 -9.16
C ASP A 133 12.15 19.13 -9.71
N TYR A 134 11.59 19.54 -10.85
CA TYR A 134 10.40 18.95 -11.42
C TYR A 134 10.77 17.99 -12.55
N PRO A 135 10.60 16.67 -12.32
CA PRO A 135 10.89 15.69 -13.37
C PRO A 135 9.99 15.90 -14.60
N PRO A 136 10.41 15.45 -15.78
CA PRO A 136 9.55 15.37 -16.95
C PRO A 136 8.28 14.59 -16.64
N LEU A 137 7.15 14.98 -17.26
CA LEU A 137 5.87 14.34 -17.03
C LEU A 137 5.92 12.81 -17.21
N ALA A 138 6.66 12.31 -18.20
CA ALA A 138 6.80 10.88 -18.44
C ALA A 138 7.36 10.14 -17.21
N GLU A 139 8.43 10.65 -16.61
CA GLU A 139 9.04 10.08 -15.40
C GLU A 139 8.12 10.14 -14.19
N VAL A 140 7.33 11.21 -14.09
CA VAL A 140 6.33 11.35 -13.02
C VAL A 140 5.23 10.31 -13.19
N MET A 141 4.77 10.07 -14.41
CA MET A 141 3.71 9.09 -14.69
C MET A 141 4.13 7.65 -14.37
N GLU A 142 5.40 7.30 -14.54
CA GLU A 142 5.94 5.99 -14.16
C GLU A 142 5.87 5.70 -12.64
N LYS A 143 5.74 6.74 -11.81
CA LYS A 143 5.62 6.57 -10.35
C LYS A 143 4.22 6.19 -9.90
N PHE A 144 3.21 6.31 -10.77
CA PHE A 144 1.85 5.90 -10.49
C PHE A 144 1.64 4.47 -10.97
N CYS A 145 1.41 3.57 -10.04
CA CYS A 145 1.22 2.17 -10.36
C CYS A 145 0.12 1.57 -9.50
N TRP A 146 -0.70 0.71 -10.10
CA TRP A 146 -1.71 -0.07 -9.41
C TRP A 146 -1.59 -1.53 -9.83
N ASN A 147 -0.94 -2.34 -8.99
CA ASN A 147 -0.74 -3.76 -9.22
C ASN A 147 -1.64 -4.58 -8.30
N PHE A 148 -2.40 -5.48 -8.89
CA PHE A 148 -3.23 -6.43 -8.17
C PHE A 148 -2.90 -7.85 -8.62
N THR A 149 -2.60 -8.71 -7.65
CA THR A 149 -2.25 -10.12 -7.91
C THR A 149 -3.14 -11.02 -7.07
N VAL A 150 -3.60 -12.10 -7.66
CA VAL A 150 -4.34 -13.18 -7.00
C VAL A 150 -3.52 -14.46 -7.12
N ALA A 151 -3.40 -15.20 -6.02
CA ALA A 151 -2.71 -16.49 -5.97
C ALA A 151 -3.53 -17.49 -5.16
N PRO A 152 -3.41 -18.79 -5.42
CA PRO A 152 -3.99 -19.80 -4.55
C PRO A 152 -3.26 -19.84 -3.20
N VAL A 153 -3.94 -20.28 -2.16
CA VAL A 153 -3.28 -20.68 -0.91
C VAL A 153 -2.43 -21.92 -1.21
N PRO A 154 -1.14 -21.93 -0.83
CA PRO A 154 -0.27 -23.08 -1.07
C PRO A 154 -0.86 -24.37 -0.48
N GLN A 155 -0.71 -25.47 -1.21
CA GLN A 155 -1.12 -26.81 -0.78
C GLN A 155 0.02 -27.78 -1.11
N SER A 156 0.36 -28.65 -0.17
CA SER A 156 1.41 -29.66 -0.33
C SER A 156 1.14 -30.60 -1.51
N GLY A 157 -0.11 -30.92 -1.79
CA GLY A 157 -0.52 -31.75 -2.92
C GLY A 157 -0.27 -31.14 -4.31
N HIS A 158 0.01 -29.83 -4.40
CA HIS A 158 0.37 -29.13 -5.66
C HIS A 158 1.90 -28.98 -5.83
N LEU A 159 2.68 -29.57 -4.93
CA LEU A 159 4.14 -29.53 -5.01
C LEU A 159 4.63 -30.61 -5.98
N TYR A 160 4.96 -30.21 -7.19
CA TYR A 160 5.59 -31.06 -8.22
C TYR A 160 7.06 -30.69 -8.33
N VAL A 161 7.91 -31.40 -7.60
CA VAL A 161 9.37 -31.21 -7.62
C VAL A 161 10.01 -32.56 -7.80
N ASP A 162 11.03 -32.63 -8.62
CA ASP A 162 11.79 -33.88 -8.85
C ASP A 162 12.78 -34.08 -7.69
N LEU A 163 12.27 -34.67 -6.61
CA LEU A 163 13.00 -35.03 -5.40
C LEU A 163 12.76 -36.50 -5.06
N PRO A 164 13.70 -37.15 -4.36
CA PRO A 164 13.43 -38.46 -3.75
C PRO A 164 12.20 -38.40 -2.85
N GLU A 165 11.48 -39.53 -2.75
CA GLU A 165 10.18 -39.61 -2.05
C GLU A 165 10.27 -39.13 -0.59
N GLN A 166 11.37 -39.46 0.09
CA GLN A 166 11.54 -39.09 1.49
C GLN A 166 11.70 -37.57 1.66
N GLU A 167 12.53 -36.93 0.86
CA GLU A 167 12.72 -35.46 0.86
C GLU A 167 11.46 -34.73 0.42
N LEU A 168 10.71 -35.30 -0.54
CA LEU A 168 9.43 -34.75 -0.99
C LEU A 168 8.41 -34.74 0.13
N GLU A 169 8.32 -35.81 0.93
CA GLU A 169 7.38 -35.89 2.05
C GLU A 169 7.76 -34.91 3.20
N GLU A 170 9.06 -34.73 3.47
CA GLU A 170 9.52 -33.73 4.43
C GLU A 170 9.14 -32.30 3.99
N VAL A 171 9.31 -31.96 2.70
CA VAL A 171 8.93 -30.66 2.15
C VAL A 171 7.42 -30.45 2.17
N ARG A 172 6.62 -31.47 1.87
CA ARG A 172 5.15 -31.44 1.98
C ARG A 172 4.71 -31.17 3.40
N THR A 173 5.27 -31.90 4.35
CA THR A 173 4.96 -31.74 5.77
C THR A 173 5.31 -30.31 6.25
N SER A 174 6.47 -29.82 5.90
CA SER A 174 6.88 -28.45 6.22
C SER A 174 5.97 -27.39 5.60
N CYS A 175 5.53 -27.59 4.35
CA CYS A 175 4.58 -26.71 3.68
C CYS A 175 3.23 -26.65 4.42
N ASP A 176 2.69 -27.79 4.79
CA ASP A 176 1.40 -27.89 5.51
C ASP A 176 1.49 -27.23 6.89
N GLN A 177 2.58 -27.47 7.63
CA GLN A 177 2.81 -26.84 8.94
C GLN A 177 2.88 -25.31 8.83
N GLU A 178 3.59 -24.78 7.82
CA GLU A 178 3.68 -23.34 7.60
C GLU A 178 2.33 -22.71 7.23
N VAL A 179 1.53 -23.38 6.40
CA VAL A 179 0.17 -22.96 6.05
C VAL A 179 -0.73 -22.93 7.29
N GLU A 180 -0.69 -23.98 8.12
CA GLU A 180 -1.46 -24.05 9.37
C GLU A 180 -1.07 -22.92 10.34
N ARG A 181 0.23 -22.67 10.50
CA ARG A 181 0.74 -21.57 11.32
C ARG A 181 0.20 -20.22 10.85
N LYS A 182 0.26 -19.93 9.55
CA LYS A 182 -0.24 -18.67 8.97
C LYS A 182 -1.75 -18.52 9.11
N ILE A 183 -2.50 -19.58 8.97
CA ILE A 183 -3.95 -19.60 9.19
C ILE A 183 -4.26 -19.27 10.65
N ALA A 184 -3.55 -19.86 11.60
CA ALA A 184 -3.72 -19.59 13.02
C ALA A 184 -3.41 -18.12 13.36
N GLU A 185 -2.35 -17.54 12.77
CA GLU A 185 -1.99 -16.13 12.92
C GLU A 185 -3.09 -15.21 12.35
N ALA A 186 -3.59 -15.50 11.15
CA ALA A 186 -4.69 -14.76 10.53
C ALA A 186 -5.97 -14.83 11.37
N SER A 187 -6.28 -15.98 11.93
CA SER A 187 -7.46 -16.16 12.82
C SER A 187 -7.34 -15.33 14.10
N LYS A 188 -6.18 -15.32 14.74
CA LYS A 188 -5.92 -14.45 15.92
C LYS A 188 -6.06 -12.97 15.60
N GLU A 189 -5.61 -12.54 14.43
CA GLU A 189 -5.78 -11.15 14.01
C GLU A 189 -7.25 -10.80 13.77
N ASN A 190 -8.02 -11.71 13.20
CA ASN A 190 -9.47 -11.55 13.02
C ASN A 190 -10.21 -11.42 14.37
N GLU A 191 -9.87 -12.28 15.34
CA GLU A 191 -10.41 -12.20 16.71
C GLU A 191 -10.12 -10.85 17.37
N LYS A 192 -8.87 -10.34 17.24
CA LYS A 192 -8.50 -9.02 17.76
C LYS A 192 -9.32 -7.90 17.15
N ARG A 193 -9.62 -7.97 15.84
CA ARG A 193 -10.44 -6.97 15.15
C ARG A 193 -11.87 -7.00 15.66
N LEU A 194 -12.46 -8.18 15.79
CA LEU A 194 -13.81 -8.38 16.34
C LEU A 194 -13.92 -7.84 17.76
N LEU A 195 -12.95 -8.13 18.63
CA LEU A 195 -12.92 -7.62 20.00
C LEU A 195 -12.81 -6.09 20.04
N LYS A 196 -12.00 -5.50 19.18
CA LYS A 196 -11.84 -4.05 19.08
C LYS A 196 -13.14 -3.37 18.63
N ASP A 197 -13.81 -3.93 17.64
CA ASP A 197 -15.08 -3.41 17.13
C ASP A 197 -16.20 -3.53 18.21
N CYS A 198 -16.24 -4.64 18.95
CA CYS A 198 -17.17 -4.80 20.09
C CYS A 198 -16.92 -3.77 21.19
N LEU A 199 -15.66 -3.45 21.53
CA LEU A 199 -15.32 -2.48 22.57
C LEU A 199 -15.67 -1.04 22.15
N LEU A 200 -15.55 -0.71 20.87
CA LEU A 200 -15.96 0.62 20.35
C LEU A 200 -17.48 0.79 20.43
N TYR A 201 -18.26 -0.24 20.11
CA TYR A 201 -19.73 -0.21 20.22
C TYR A 201 -20.24 -0.08 21.65
N THR A 202 -19.52 -0.62 22.64
CA THR A 202 -19.91 -0.52 24.04
C THR A 202 -19.55 0.81 24.69
N SER A 203 -18.55 1.53 24.20
CA SER A 203 -18.19 2.87 24.69
C SER A 203 -19.13 3.96 24.18
N ASP A 204 -19.63 3.86 22.93
CA ASP A 204 -20.57 4.83 22.36
C ASP A 204 -22.03 4.66 22.87
N ALA A 205 -22.31 3.56 23.59
CA ALA A 205 -23.62 3.32 24.21
C ALA A 205 -23.69 3.75 25.69
N ALA A 206 -22.62 4.32 26.22
CA ALA A 206 -22.50 4.73 27.63
C ALA A 206 -22.47 6.27 27.83
N ASP A 207 -22.58 7.05 26.76
CA ASP A 207 -22.79 8.51 26.73
C ASP A 207 -24.23 8.82 26.29
#